data_0052c8fd50a756b7628cfb86d50066aa
#
_entry.id   0052c8fd50a756b7628cfb86d50066aa
#
_cell.length_a   1.000
_cell.length_b   1.000
_cell.length_c   1.000
_cell.angle_alpha   90.00
_cell.angle_beta   90.00
_cell.angle_gamma   90.00
#
_symmetry.space_group_name_H-M   'P 1'
#
loop_
_entity.id
_entity.type
_entity.pdbx_description
1 polymer ?
#
loop_
_entity_poly.entity_id
_entity_poly.type
_entity_poly.pdbx_seq_one_letter_code
_entity_poly.pdbx_strand_id
1 'polypeptide(L)'
;VTGQLFVSISQISERTLADVESFCAELDSRGVPASLLVAPRLKGGYRLDHDAPTVEWLTTRRAGGDAVVLHGYDEAATKKRRGEFASLPAHEANLRIMGADRVLEHLGLRTRLFAAPGWTVSQGTVTALPRNGFRLLAGLSGVTDLVRQTTLRARVLGIGEGFLTEPWWCRTLVLAAERTARREGVVRVAVAARHLRRPGPRQAMLDAIDLALLHNSVPAVYHWNADPVLTDAA
;
A
#
# COMPACT_ATOMS: atom_id res chain seq x y z
N VAL A 1 5.94 -3.56 -22.90
CA VAL A 1 5.50 -2.89 -21.65
C VAL A 1 6.65 -3.00 -20.69
N THR A 2 7.27 -1.91 -20.29
CA THR A 2 8.36 -1.90 -19.30
C THR A 2 7.79 -2.34 -17.95
N GLY A 3 8.46 -3.26 -17.25
CA GLY A 3 8.07 -3.70 -15.91
C GLY A 3 7.95 -2.52 -14.94
N GLN A 4 7.04 -2.57 -13.99
CA GLN A 4 6.86 -1.53 -12.97
C GLN A 4 7.15 -2.07 -11.58
N LEU A 5 7.66 -1.21 -10.69
CA LEU A 5 7.91 -1.51 -9.29
C LEU A 5 7.07 -0.61 -8.38
N PHE A 6 6.21 -1.21 -7.57
CA PHE A 6 5.44 -0.54 -6.53
C PHE A 6 5.90 -0.98 -5.15
N VAL A 7 6.23 -0.04 -4.29
CA VAL A 7 6.59 -0.30 -2.89
C VAL A 7 5.50 0.27 -1.99
N SER A 8 4.93 -0.56 -1.11
CA SER A 8 3.85 -0.15 -0.20
C SER A 8 4.26 -0.35 1.26
N ILE A 9 3.99 0.65 2.11
CA ILE A 9 4.27 0.60 3.55
C ILE A 9 2.97 0.85 4.31
N SER A 10 2.60 -0.06 5.21
CA SER A 10 1.40 0.07 6.07
C SER A 10 1.76 0.15 7.55
N GLN A 11 0.77 0.41 8.41
CA GLN A 11 0.92 0.51 9.87
C GLN A 11 1.91 1.60 10.30
N ILE A 12 1.87 2.74 9.64
CA ILE A 12 2.68 3.92 9.94
C ILE A 12 2.07 4.63 11.14
N SER A 13 2.88 4.90 12.16
CA SER A 13 2.47 5.55 13.41
C SER A 13 3.71 6.12 14.12
N GLU A 14 3.52 6.98 15.12
CA GLU A 14 4.62 7.50 15.95
C GLU A 14 5.60 6.42 16.44
N ARG A 15 5.08 5.21 16.76
CA ARG A 15 5.89 4.08 17.25
C ARG A 15 6.77 3.43 16.18
N THR A 16 6.44 3.62 14.93
CA THR A 16 7.14 3.01 13.79
C THR A 16 7.75 4.06 12.86
N LEU A 17 7.53 5.35 13.13
CA LEU A 17 7.90 6.45 12.25
C LEU A 17 9.41 6.45 11.96
N ALA A 18 10.26 6.35 12.98
CA ALA A 18 11.71 6.34 12.79
C ALA A 18 12.21 5.17 11.90
N ASP A 19 11.61 3.98 12.06
CA ASP A 19 11.94 2.82 11.22
C ASP A 19 11.49 3.04 9.77
N VAL A 20 10.33 3.68 9.57
CA VAL A 20 9.80 4.03 8.25
C VAL A 20 10.62 5.12 7.58
N GLU A 21 11.00 6.18 8.30
CA GLU A 21 11.87 7.27 7.81
C GLU A 21 13.20 6.71 7.32
N SER A 22 13.84 5.89 8.16
CA SER A 22 15.10 5.24 7.80
C SER A 22 14.97 4.33 6.57
N PHE A 23 13.85 3.62 6.41
CA PHE A 23 13.61 2.80 5.23
C PHE A 23 13.31 3.64 4.00
N CYS A 24 12.53 4.72 4.13
CA CYS A 24 12.26 5.65 3.03
C CYS A 24 13.53 6.35 2.55
N ALA A 25 14.48 6.68 3.44
CA ALA A 25 15.78 7.21 3.03
C ALA A 25 16.56 6.23 2.12
N GLU A 26 16.47 4.91 2.39
CA GLU A 26 17.02 3.87 1.52
C GLU A 26 16.31 3.80 0.16
N LEU A 27 14.97 4.00 0.14
CA LEU A 27 14.21 4.09 -1.10
C LEU A 27 14.59 5.33 -1.90
N ASP A 28 14.72 6.48 -1.24
CA ASP A 28 15.09 7.76 -1.86
C ASP A 28 16.47 7.67 -2.52
N SER A 29 17.43 7.01 -1.88
CA SER A 29 18.78 6.79 -2.45
C SER A 29 18.77 5.94 -3.73
N ARG A 30 17.70 5.16 -3.94
CA ARG A 30 17.44 4.32 -5.11
C ARG A 30 16.52 4.98 -6.14
N GLY A 31 16.01 6.19 -5.86
CA GLY A 31 15.01 6.85 -6.70
C GLY A 31 13.65 6.13 -6.71
N VAL A 32 13.30 5.43 -5.65
CA VAL A 32 12.06 4.64 -5.55
C VAL A 32 11.04 5.33 -4.64
N PRO A 33 9.97 5.93 -5.18
CA PRO A 33 8.90 6.50 -4.36
C PRO A 33 8.06 5.40 -3.72
N ALA A 34 7.41 5.72 -2.59
CA ALA A 34 6.58 4.81 -1.83
C ALA A 34 5.08 5.10 -1.94
N SER A 35 4.25 4.07 -1.83
CA SER A 35 2.82 4.19 -1.58
C SER A 35 2.56 3.95 -0.09
N LEU A 36 2.24 5.02 0.63
CA LEU A 36 2.04 5.05 2.08
C LEU A 36 0.58 4.68 2.38
N LEU A 37 0.38 3.50 2.95
CA LEU A 37 -0.94 2.96 3.26
C LEU A 37 -1.36 3.43 4.64
N VAL A 38 -2.29 4.40 4.69
CA VAL A 38 -2.65 5.14 5.89
C VAL A 38 -4.03 4.74 6.39
N ALA A 39 -4.12 4.32 7.64
CA ALA A 39 -5.38 4.06 8.33
C ALA A 39 -5.58 5.08 9.46
N PRO A 40 -6.80 5.64 9.65
CA PRO A 40 -7.10 6.56 10.75
C PRO A 40 -6.88 5.97 12.13
N ARG A 41 -7.02 4.65 12.26
CA ARG A 41 -6.87 3.92 13.52
C ARG A 41 -6.06 2.65 13.34
N LEU A 42 -5.21 2.34 14.32
CA LEU A 42 -4.45 1.10 14.40
C LEU A 42 -4.68 0.41 15.74
N LYS A 43 -4.13 -0.79 15.88
CA LYS A 43 -4.18 -1.59 17.11
C LYS A 43 -3.62 -0.81 18.30
N GLY A 44 -4.22 -1.02 19.48
CA GLY A 44 -3.75 -0.41 20.74
C GLY A 44 -4.26 1.01 20.96
N GLY A 45 -5.38 1.38 20.32
CA GLY A 45 -6.01 2.68 20.54
C GLY A 45 -5.35 3.84 19.77
N TYR A 46 -4.43 3.55 18.87
CA TYR A 46 -3.79 4.57 18.04
C TYR A 46 -4.80 5.31 17.17
N ARG A 47 -4.62 6.62 17.09
CA ARG A 47 -5.40 7.54 16.27
C ARG A 47 -4.49 8.50 15.54
N LEU A 48 -4.59 8.54 14.22
CA LEU A 48 -3.77 9.41 13.37
C LEU A 48 -4.01 10.91 13.63
N ASP A 49 -5.25 11.29 13.94
CA ASP A 49 -5.62 12.67 14.29
C ASP A 49 -5.03 13.16 15.63
N HIS A 50 -4.37 12.29 16.39
CA HIS A 50 -3.63 12.63 17.60
C HIS A 50 -2.11 12.47 17.44
N ASP A 51 -1.62 12.20 16.23
CA ASP A 51 -0.21 11.95 15.91
C ASP A 51 0.29 13.00 14.89
N ALA A 52 0.47 14.23 15.38
CA ALA A 52 0.91 15.34 14.54
C ALA A 52 2.25 15.09 13.84
N PRO A 53 3.29 14.48 14.46
CA PRO A 53 4.54 14.17 13.78
C PRO A 53 4.36 13.24 12.56
N THR A 54 3.56 12.19 12.69
CA THR A 54 3.29 11.28 11.57
C THR A 54 2.50 11.99 10.46
N VAL A 55 1.53 12.85 10.79
CA VAL A 55 0.77 13.62 9.80
C VAL A 55 1.67 14.59 9.03
N GLU A 56 2.55 15.32 9.71
CA GLU A 56 3.51 16.24 9.10
C GLU A 56 4.45 15.49 8.15
N TRP A 57 4.99 14.36 8.61
CA TRP A 57 5.84 13.51 7.79
C TRP A 57 5.13 12.99 6.54
N LEU A 58 3.90 12.45 6.67
CA LEU A 58 3.10 12.00 5.54
C LEU A 58 2.82 13.12 4.52
N THR A 59 2.57 14.33 5.02
CA THR A 59 2.34 15.51 4.18
C THR A 59 3.59 15.87 3.38
N THR A 60 4.76 15.87 4.04
CA THR A 60 6.06 16.12 3.41
C THR A 60 6.38 15.08 2.37
N ARG A 61 6.20 13.78 2.68
CA ARG A 61 6.44 12.68 1.73
C ARG A 61 5.53 12.78 0.50
N ARG A 62 4.25 13.11 0.71
CA ARG A 62 3.30 13.31 -0.39
C ARG A 62 3.72 14.47 -1.31
N ALA A 63 4.19 15.57 -0.74
CA ALA A 63 4.73 16.70 -1.51
C ALA A 63 6.00 16.31 -2.30
N GLY A 64 6.78 15.34 -1.79
CA GLY A 64 7.97 14.79 -2.43
C GLY A 64 7.70 13.73 -3.52
N GLY A 65 6.44 13.35 -3.76
CA GLY A 65 6.07 12.41 -4.84
C GLY A 65 5.60 11.03 -4.38
N ASP A 66 5.57 10.76 -3.07
CA ASP A 66 4.95 9.54 -2.53
C ASP A 66 3.42 9.60 -2.64
N ALA A 67 2.79 8.45 -2.72
CA ALA A 67 1.34 8.36 -2.72
C ALA A 67 0.79 8.08 -1.32
N VAL A 68 -0.23 8.82 -0.90
CA VAL A 68 -1.05 8.48 0.27
C VAL A 68 -2.24 7.66 -0.22
N VAL A 69 -2.43 6.47 0.36
CA VAL A 69 -3.49 5.52 0.03
C VAL A 69 -4.31 5.23 1.28
N LEU A 70 -5.62 5.35 1.23
CA LEU A 70 -6.47 4.98 2.36
C LEU A 70 -6.43 3.47 2.59
N HIS A 71 -6.06 3.04 3.82
CA HIS A 71 -5.89 1.63 4.19
C HIS A 71 -6.88 1.17 5.26
N GLY A 72 -8.17 1.27 4.93
CA GLY A 72 -9.24 0.96 5.86
C GLY A 72 -9.54 2.09 6.84
N TYR A 73 -10.38 1.78 7.85
CA TYR A 73 -10.75 2.71 8.91
C TYR A 73 -10.04 2.38 10.24
N ASP A 74 -9.96 1.09 10.58
CA ASP A 74 -9.47 0.59 11.87
C ASP A 74 -8.60 -0.65 11.62
N GLU A 75 -7.43 -0.43 11.02
CA GLU A 75 -6.52 -1.50 10.66
C GLU A 75 -6.04 -2.26 11.90
N ALA A 76 -6.13 -3.59 11.86
CA ALA A 76 -5.59 -4.50 12.88
C ALA A 76 -6.07 -4.25 14.32
N ALA A 77 -7.22 -3.58 14.53
CA ALA A 77 -7.80 -3.38 15.85
C ALA A 77 -8.12 -4.71 16.57
N THR A 78 -8.48 -5.74 15.81
CA THR A 78 -8.64 -7.11 16.31
C THR A 78 -8.22 -8.14 15.25
N LYS A 79 -7.97 -9.41 15.67
CA LYS A 79 -7.69 -10.49 14.71
C LYS A 79 -8.78 -10.63 13.63
N LYS A 80 -10.04 -10.39 13.99
CA LYS A 80 -11.18 -10.42 13.06
C LYS A 80 -11.17 -9.27 12.05
N ARG A 81 -10.48 -8.15 12.35
CA ARG A 81 -10.44 -6.95 11.51
C ARG A 81 -9.23 -6.85 10.61
N ARG A 82 -8.36 -7.85 10.57
CA ARG A 82 -7.26 -7.92 9.58
C ARG A 82 -7.76 -7.94 8.14
N GLY A 83 -8.98 -8.43 7.94
CA GLY A 83 -9.71 -8.34 6.69
C GLY A 83 -10.93 -7.44 6.83
N GLU A 84 -10.78 -6.24 7.41
CA GLU A 84 -11.88 -5.34 7.76
C GLU A 84 -12.93 -5.21 6.65
N PHE A 85 -12.48 -5.11 5.40
CA PHE A 85 -13.35 -4.93 4.24
C PHE A 85 -13.62 -6.22 3.45
N ALA A 86 -13.14 -7.37 3.92
CA ALA A 86 -13.24 -8.63 3.17
C ALA A 86 -14.67 -9.20 3.09
N SER A 87 -15.55 -8.85 4.04
CA SER A 87 -16.90 -9.41 4.13
C SER A 87 -18.00 -8.38 4.41
N LEU A 88 -17.69 -7.09 4.36
CA LEU A 88 -18.67 -6.04 4.67
C LEU A 88 -19.76 -5.94 3.61
N PRO A 89 -21.03 -5.78 4.00
CA PRO A 89 -22.08 -5.34 3.09
C PRO A 89 -21.85 -3.88 2.67
N ALA A 90 -22.45 -3.47 1.54
CA ALA A 90 -22.21 -2.17 0.94
C ALA A 90 -22.51 -0.98 1.89
N HIS A 91 -23.57 -1.10 2.71
CA HIS A 91 -23.94 -0.06 3.66
C HIS A 91 -22.87 0.14 4.74
N GLU A 92 -22.39 -0.93 5.36
CA GLU A 92 -21.37 -0.85 6.40
C GLU A 92 -20.02 -0.41 5.82
N ALA A 93 -19.64 -0.92 4.66
CA ALA A 93 -18.44 -0.49 3.94
C ALA A 93 -18.50 1.03 3.64
N ASN A 94 -19.65 1.52 3.19
CA ASN A 94 -19.87 2.94 2.92
C ASN A 94 -19.66 3.81 4.17
N LEU A 95 -20.23 3.43 5.31
CA LEU A 95 -20.08 4.19 6.56
C LEU A 95 -18.60 4.24 7.02
N ARG A 96 -17.89 3.11 6.95
CA ARG A 96 -16.46 3.06 7.33
C ARG A 96 -15.58 3.87 6.40
N ILE A 97 -15.80 3.77 5.09
CA ILE A 97 -15.07 4.55 4.08
C ILE A 97 -15.32 6.05 4.30
N MET A 98 -16.57 6.47 4.48
CA MET A 98 -16.92 7.86 4.79
C MET A 98 -16.22 8.37 6.06
N GLY A 99 -16.25 7.58 7.13
CA GLY A 99 -15.60 7.94 8.38
C GLY A 99 -14.08 8.11 8.21
N ALA A 100 -13.44 7.18 7.48
CA ALA A 100 -12.02 7.25 7.19
C ALA A 100 -11.65 8.45 6.29
N ASP A 101 -12.40 8.68 5.21
CA ASP A 101 -12.18 9.79 4.28
C ASP A 101 -12.28 11.15 4.99
N ARG A 102 -13.26 11.32 5.90
CA ARG A 102 -13.39 12.55 6.71
C ARG A 102 -12.18 12.81 7.61
N VAL A 103 -11.63 11.77 8.25
CA VAL A 103 -10.44 11.94 9.08
C VAL A 103 -9.25 12.37 8.21
N LEU A 104 -9.02 11.70 7.07
CA LEU A 104 -7.93 12.09 6.17
C LEU A 104 -8.16 13.50 5.57
N GLU A 105 -9.40 13.86 5.26
CA GLU A 105 -9.73 15.21 4.78
C GLU A 105 -9.39 16.29 5.82
N HIS A 106 -9.78 16.06 7.08
CA HIS A 106 -9.46 16.96 8.19
C HIS A 106 -7.94 17.16 8.38
N LEU A 107 -7.17 16.11 8.13
CA LEU A 107 -5.71 16.13 8.24
C LEU A 107 -4.99 16.62 6.97
N GLY A 108 -5.72 17.03 5.92
CA GLY A 108 -5.12 17.42 4.64
C GLY A 108 -4.53 16.27 3.82
N LEU A 109 -4.78 15.01 4.22
CA LEU A 109 -4.25 13.79 3.60
C LEU A 109 -5.26 13.08 2.69
N ARG A 110 -6.38 13.75 2.35
CA ARG A 110 -7.43 13.14 1.53
C ARG A 110 -6.88 12.55 0.24
N THR A 111 -7.33 11.34 -0.07
CA THR A 111 -6.92 10.59 -1.27
C THR A 111 -8.12 9.95 -1.96
N ARG A 112 -7.94 9.55 -3.21
CA ARG A 112 -8.93 8.78 -4.00
C ARG A 112 -8.45 7.37 -4.34
N LEU A 113 -7.38 6.94 -3.64
CA LEU A 113 -6.75 5.64 -3.77
C LEU A 113 -7.09 4.81 -2.53
N PHE A 114 -7.46 3.56 -2.72
CA PHE A 114 -7.85 2.65 -1.64
C PHE A 114 -7.11 1.32 -1.74
N ALA A 115 -6.66 0.82 -0.61
CA ALA A 115 -6.14 -0.54 -0.44
C ALA A 115 -6.67 -1.09 0.89
N ALA A 116 -7.44 -2.18 0.86
CA ALA A 116 -7.97 -2.75 2.10
C ALA A 116 -6.90 -3.42 2.95
N PRO A 117 -7.01 -3.41 4.29
CA PRO A 117 -6.21 -4.26 5.16
C PRO A 117 -6.34 -5.73 4.74
N GLY A 118 -5.19 -6.41 4.58
CA GLY A 118 -5.14 -7.77 4.02
C GLY A 118 -5.41 -7.86 2.51
N TRP A 119 -5.50 -6.73 1.82
CA TRP A 119 -5.66 -6.63 0.36
C TRP A 119 -6.93 -7.27 -0.21
N THR A 120 -7.89 -7.64 0.63
CA THR A 120 -9.12 -8.34 0.23
C THR A 120 -10.34 -7.47 0.51
N VAL A 121 -11.24 -7.38 -0.47
CA VAL A 121 -12.47 -6.60 -0.38
C VAL A 121 -13.69 -7.44 -0.77
N SER A 122 -14.82 -7.18 -0.12
CA SER A 122 -16.13 -7.73 -0.52
C SER A 122 -16.68 -6.98 -1.74
N GLN A 123 -17.65 -7.60 -2.43
CA GLN A 123 -18.41 -6.93 -3.48
C GLN A 123 -19.13 -5.67 -2.94
N GLY A 124 -19.59 -5.70 -1.69
CA GLY A 124 -20.17 -4.54 -1.02
C GLY A 124 -19.19 -3.36 -0.92
N THR A 125 -17.93 -3.65 -0.60
CA THR A 125 -16.85 -2.63 -0.58
C THR A 125 -16.57 -2.07 -1.97
N VAL A 126 -16.47 -2.95 -2.98
CA VAL A 126 -16.26 -2.51 -4.38
C VAL A 126 -17.38 -1.57 -4.84
N THR A 127 -18.63 -1.83 -4.43
CA THR A 127 -19.77 -0.96 -4.73
C THR A 127 -19.73 0.37 -3.97
N ALA A 128 -19.23 0.38 -2.73
CA ALA A 128 -19.19 1.57 -1.88
C ALA A 128 -18.07 2.55 -2.28
N LEU A 129 -16.92 2.07 -2.76
CA LEU A 129 -15.77 2.90 -3.10
C LEU A 129 -16.06 4.02 -4.11
N PRO A 130 -16.65 3.76 -5.30
CA PRO A 130 -16.96 4.83 -6.26
C PRO A 130 -17.97 5.85 -5.73
N ARG A 131 -18.92 5.42 -4.88
CA ARG A 131 -19.93 6.31 -4.25
C ARG A 131 -19.27 7.34 -3.32
N ASN A 132 -18.09 7.02 -2.76
CA ASN A 132 -17.28 7.91 -1.95
C ASN A 132 -16.16 8.60 -2.76
N GLY A 133 -16.23 8.53 -4.09
CA GLY A 133 -15.30 9.21 -4.99
C GLY A 133 -13.94 8.53 -5.15
N PHE A 134 -13.75 7.31 -4.64
CA PHE A 134 -12.53 6.55 -4.87
C PHE A 134 -12.43 6.12 -6.34
N ARG A 135 -11.23 6.20 -6.89
CA ARG A 135 -10.94 5.99 -8.31
C ARG A 135 -10.13 4.73 -8.57
N LEU A 136 -9.31 4.33 -7.59
CA LEU A 136 -8.40 3.19 -7.70
C LEU A 136 -8.52 2.29 -6.48
N LEU A 137 -8.56 0.98 -6.73
CA LEU A 137 -8.51 -0.09 -5.72
C LEU A 137 -7.26 -0.94 -5.93
N ALA A 138 -6.31 -0.89 -4.99
CA ALA A 138 -5.20 -1.82 -4.94
C ALA A 138 -5.60 -3.07 -4.13
N GLY A 139 -5.82 -4.18 -4.84
CA GLY A 139 -6.19 -5.48 -4.27
C GLY A 139 -5.04 -6.48 -4.26
N LEU A 140 -5.29 -7.70 -3.75
CA LEU A 140 -4.28 -8.76 -3.64
C LEU A 140 -3.71 -9.19 -5.00
N SER A 141 -4.56 -9.35 -6.00
CA SER A 141 -4.21 -9.91 -7.32
C SER A 141 -4.06 -8.85 -8.42
N GLY A 142 -4.32 -7.58 -8.11
CA GLY A 142 -4.22 -6.51 -9.11
C GLY A 142 -4.60 -5.13 -8.58
N VAL A 143 -4.47 -4.16 -9.46
CA VAL A 143 -4.87 -2.76 -9.26
C VAL A 143 -6.01 -2.45 -10.21
N THR A 144 -7.17 -2.08 -9.67
CA THR A 144 -8.39 -1.83 -10.44
C THR A 144 -8.66 -0.34 -10.54
N ASP A 145 -8.79 0.16 -11.75
CA ASP A 145 -9.39 1.47 -12.04
C ASP A 145 -10.92 1.32 -11.90
N LEU A 146 -11.46 1.96 -10.87
CA LEU A 146 -12.90 1.89 -10.56
C LEU A 146 -13.77 2.72 -11.50
N VAL A 147 -13.17 3.64 -12.26
CA VAL A 147 -13.87 4.47 -13.25
C VAL A 147 -13.93 3.75 -14.59
N ARG A 148 -12.78 3.25 -15.06
CA ARG A 148 -12.65 2.56 -16.36
C ARG A 148 -13.01 1.08 -16.28
N GLN A 149 -13.18 0.54 -15.07
CA GLN A 149 -13.45 -0.89 -14.83
C GLN A 149 -12.38 -1.81 -15.43
N THR A 150 -11.12 -1.34 -15.44
CA THR A 150 -9.97 -2.10 -15.91
C THR A 150 -9.09 -2.54 -14.75
N THR A 151 -8.43 -3.69 -14.87
CA THR A 151 -7.57 -4.23 -13.83
C THR A 151 -6.20 -4.59 -14.38
N LEU A 152 -5.17 -3.96 -13.85
CA LEU A 152 -3.79 -4.36 -14.02
C LEU A 152 -3.51 -5.57 -13.11
N ARG A 153 -3.29 -6.74 -13.71
CA ARG A 153 -3.00 -7.98 -12.95
C ARG A 153 -1.58 -7.96 -12.41
N ALA A 154 -1.45 -7.87 -11.10
CA ALA A 154 -0.17 -7.89 -10.40
C ALA A 154 -0.40 -8.29 -8.94
N ARG A 155 0.12 -9.43 -8.52
CA ARG A 155 -0.03 -9.91 -7.15
C ARG A 155 0.86 -9.11 -6.19
N VAL A 156 0.35 -8.79 -5.01
CA VAL A 156 1.15 -8.22 -3.93
C VAL A 156 2.05 -9.31 -3.34
N LEU A 157 3.33 -8.99 -3.23
CA LEU A 157 4.35 -9.78 -2.55
C LEU A 157 4.60 -9.14 -1.19
N GLY A 158 4.46 -9.89 -0.11
CA GLY A 158 4.63 -9.37 1.25
C GLY A 158 5.26 -10.40 2.15
N ILE A 159 5.71 -9.95 3.31
CA ILE A 159 6.24 -10.80 4.37
C ILE A 159 5.06 -11.28 5.22
N GLY A 160 4.88 -12.58 5.29
CA GLY A 160 3.85 -13.22 6.11
C GLY A 160 4.12 -13.09 7.61
N GLU A 161 3.14 -13.51 8.41
CA GLU A 161 3.27 -13.52 9.86
C GLU A 161 3.88 -14.82 10.38
N GLY A 162 4.67 -14.72 11.46
CA GLY A 162 5.28 -15.85 12.15
C GLY A 162 6.80 -15.77 12.17
N PHE A 163 7.37 -15.75 13.38
CA PHE A 163 8.83 -15.63 13.59
C PHE A 163 9.61 -16.81 12.99
N LEU A 164 9.12 -18.02 13.17
CA LEU A 164 9.80 -19.23 12.68
C LEU A 164 9.76 -19.36 11.14
N THR A 165 8.77 -18.75 10.50
CA THR A 165 8.61 -18.80 9.04
C THR A 165 9.19 -17.58 8.32
N GLU A 166 9.72 -16.60 9.07
CA GLU A 166 10.24 -15.36 8.50
C GLU A 166 11.36 -15.55 7.47
N PRO A 167 12.39 -16.41 7.68
CA PRO A 167 13.41 -16.60 6.67
C PRO A 167 12.84 -17.16 5.36
N TRP A 168 11.84 -18.02 5.47
CA TRP A 168 11.14 -18.58 4.30
C TRP A 168 10.35 -17.49 3.56
N TRP A 169 9.61 -16.62 4.28
CA TRP A 169 8.89 -15.52 3.69
C TRP A 169 9.82 -14.51 3.01
N CYS A 170 10.93 -14.16 3.66
CA CYS A 170 11.94 -13.28 3.09
C CYS A 170 12.50 -13.82 1.78
N ARG A 171 12.91 -15.09 1.78
CA ARG A 171 13.41 -15.75 0.57
C ARG A 171 12.37 -15.82 -0.55
N THR A 172 11.12 -16.16 -0.20
CA THR A 172 10.02 -16.26 -1.17
C THR A 172 9.71 -14.90 -1.79
N LEU A 173 9.73 -13.83 -1.00
CA LEU A 173 9.55 -12.45 -1.47
C LEU A 173 10.60 -12.08 -2.51
N VAL A 174 11.88 -12.26 -2.18
CA VAL A 174 13.01 -11.92 -3.07
C VAL A 174 12.94 -12.69 -4.39
N LEU A 175 12.78 -14.01 -4.32
CA LEU A 175 12.70 -14.87 -5.52
C LEU A 175 11.46 -14.58 -6.39
N ALA A 176 10.33 -14.23 -5.77
CA ALA A 176 9.12 -13.89 -6.52
C ALA A 176 9.24 -12.53 -7.19
N ALA A 177 9.85 -11.54 -6.53
CA ALA A 177 10.13 -10.22 -7.10
C ALA A 177 11.08 -10.34 -8.30
N GLU A 178 12.20 -11.03 -8.15
CA GLU A 178 13.16 -11.27 -9.23
C GLU A 178 12.49 -11.97 -10.42
N ARG A 179 11.77 -13.07 -10.18
CA ARG A 179 11.09 -13.81 -11.26
C ARG A 179 10.08 -12.95 -12.01
N THR A 180 9.37 -12.08 -11.30
CA THR A 180 8.39 -11.17 -11.90
C THR A 180 9.09 -10.11 -12.73
N ALA A 181 10.13 -9.47 -12.19
CA ALA A 181 10.92 -8.44 -12.86
C ALA A 181 11.61 -8.96 -14.14
N ARG A 182 12.22 -10.15 -14.09
CA ARG A 182 12.85 -10.80 -15.27
C ARG A 182 11.89 -11.08 -16.43
N ARG A 183 10.59 -11.12 -16.15
CA ARG A 183 9.52 -11.27 -17.16
C ARG A 183 8.89 -9.94 -17.55
N GLU A 184 9.54 -8.83 -17.20
CA GLU A 184 9.01 -7.47 -17.41
C GLU A 184 7.62 -7.26 -16.79
N GLY A 185 7.29 -8.05 -15.75
CA GLY A 185 6.02 -7.96 -15.05
C GLY A 185 5.98 -6.83 -14.03
N VAL A 186 4.78 -6.60 -13.48
CA VAL A 186 4.59 -5.61 -12.42
C VAL A 186 4.93 -6.20 -11.06
N VAL A 187 6.00 -5.72 -10.45
CA VAL A 187 6.45 -6.08 -9.09
C VAL A 187 5.74 -5.19 -8.08
N ARG A 188 4.97 -5.78 -7.17
CA ARG A 188 4.29 -5.06 -6.08
C ARG A 188 4.75 -5.65 -4.76
N VAL A 189 5.63 -4.94 -4.05
CA VAL A 189 6.10 -5.35 -2.73
C VAL A 189 5.43 -4.54 -1.63
N ALA A 190 5.08 -5.19 -0.52
CA ALA A 190 4.39 -4.54 0.60
C ALA A 190 4.96 -5.01 1.93
N VAL A 191 5.14 -4.05 2.84
CA VAL A 191 5.64 -4.30 4.19
C VAL A 191 4.83 -3.53 5.23
N ALA A 192 4.56 -4.16 6.37
CA ALA A 192 4.06 -3.43 7.55
C ALA A 192 5.24 -2.80 8.29
N ALA A 193 5.12 -1.53 8.68
CA ALA A 193 6.17 -0.74 9.31
C ALA A 193 6.83 -1.45 10.50
N ARG A 194 6.04 -2.20 11.30
CA ARG A 194 6.56 -3.01 12.41
C ARG A 194 7.64 -4.03 12.02
N HIS A 195 7.66 -4.46 10.75
CA HIS A 195 8.67 -5.42 10.25
C HIS A 195 9.98 -4.73 9.85
N LEU A 196 9.97 -3.42 9.62
CA LEU A 196 11.15 -2.65 9.23
C LEU A 196 12.20 -2.53 10.34
N ARG A 197 11.79 -2.69 11.61
CA ARG A 197 12.70 -2.78 12.76
C ARG A 197 13.56 -4.05 12.73
N ARG A 198 13.11 -5.09 12.04
CA ARG A 198 13.78 -6.38 12.00
C ARG A 198 14.72 -6.45 10.80
N PRO A 199 16.01 -6.82 11.00
CA PRO A 199 16.99 -6.81 9.91
C PRO A 199 16.61 -7.71 8.72
N GLY A 200 16.11 -8.94 8.99
CA GLY A 200 15.74 -9.89 7.93
C GLY A 200 14.66 -9.38 6.98
N PRO A 201 13.46 -9.01 7.48
CA PRO A 201 12.41 -8.43 6.68
C PRO A 201 12.81 -7.14 5.94
N ARG A 202 13.53 -6.25 6.63
CA ARG A 202 14.02 -4.99 6.03
C ARG A 202 14.96 -5.29 4.85
N GLN A 203 15.96 -6.15 5.07
CA GLN A 203 16.91 -6.51 4.01
C GLN A 203 16.23 -7.22 2.84
N ALA A 204 15.32 -8.15 3.10
CA ALA A 204 14.58 -8.83 2.04
C ALA A 204 13.75 -7.88 1.17
N MET A 205 13.18 -6.82 1.76
CA MET A 205 12.50 -5.77 1.01
C MET A 205 13.47 -5.02 0.10
N LEU A 206 14.65 -4.61 0.62
CA LEU A 206 15.68 -3.91 -0.17
C LEU A 206 16.22 -4.81 -1.29
N ASP A 207 16.52 -6.08 -1.00
CA ASP A 207 16.99 -7.05 -2.00
C ASP A 207 15.96 -7.23 -3.13
N ALA A 208 14.67 -7.35 -2.79
CA ALA A 208 13.60 -7.48 -3.77
C ALA A 208 13.47 -6.23 -4.67
N ILE A 209 13.66 -5.04 -4.09
CA ILE A 209 13.65 -3.76 -4.80
C ILE A 209 14.88 -3.66 -5.71
N ASP A 210 16.07 -3.95 -5.20
CA ASP A 210 17.33 -3.87 -5.95
C ASP A 210 17.32 -4.84 -7.15
N LEU A 211 16.79 -6.06 -6.97
CA LEU A 211 16.62 -7.01 -8.07
C LEU A 211 15.58 -6.54 -9.10
N ALA A 212 14.48 -5.90 -8.67
CA ALA A 212 13.53 -5.34 -9.61
C ALA A 212 14.15 -4.21 -10.44
N LEU A 213 14.93 -3.32 -9.82
CA LEU A 213 15.67 -2.25 -10.50
C LEU A 213 16.74 -2.80 -11.46
N LEU A 214 17.48 -3.84 -11.03
CA LEU A 214 18.47 -4.52 -11.86
C LEU A 214 17.86 -5.08 -13.16
N HIS A 215 16.58 -5.49 -13.11
CA HIS A 215 15.82 -5.94 -14.28
C HIS A 215 14.98 -4.83 -14.93
N ASN A 216 15.39 -3.57 -14.78
CA ASN A 216 14.80 -2.39 -15.40
C ASN A 216 13.32 -2.15 -15.07
N SER A 217 12.83 -2.61 -13.91
CA SER A 217 11.50 -2.20 -13.46
C SER A 217 11.48 -0.71 -13.13
N VAL A 218 10.52 0.02 -13.70
CA VAL A 218 10.36 1.46 -13.48
C VAL A 218 9.64 1.70 -12.15
N PRO A 219 10.25 2.43 -11.19
CA PRO A 219 9.60 2.77 -9.94
C PRO A 219 8.32 3.59 -10.16
N ALA A 220 7.26 3.23 -9.45
CA ALA A 220 5.96 3.89 -9.54
C ALA A 220 5.22 3.87 -8.20
N VAL A 221 4.29 4.80 -8.03
CA VAL A 221 3.32 4.82 -6.93
C VAL A 221 1.92 4.55 -7.46
N TYR A 222 1.01 4.12 -6.58
CA TYR A 222 -0.40 4.09 -6.95
C TYR A 222 -0.86 5.52 -7.27
N HIS A 223 -1.39 5.70 -8.46
CA HIS A 223 -1.94 6.97 -8.91
C HIS A 223 -3.13 6.72 -9.84
N TRP A 224 -4.00 7.69 -9.94
CA TRP A 224 -5.10 7.69 -10.88
C TRP A 224 -5.08 8.98 -11.71
N ASN A 225 -5.01 8.85 -13.02
CA ASN A 225 -5.03 9.97 -13.96
C ASN A 225 -6.40 10.05 -14.64
N ALA A 226 -6.92 11.27 -14.78
CA ALA A 226 -8.17 11.51 -15.50
C ALA A 226 -8.03 11.17 -17.00
N ASP A 227 -6.90 11.53 -17.58
CA ASP A 227 -6.62 11.23 -18.98
C ASP A 227 -6.01 9.83 -19.14
N PRO A 228 -6.50 9.00 -20.07
CA PRO A 228 -5.82 7.76 -20.39
C PRO A 228 -4.48 8.10 -21.04
N VAL A 229 -3.39 7.64 -20.44
CA VAL A 229 -2.18 7.49 -21.22
C VAL A 229 -2.51 6.43 -22.26
N LEU A 230 -2.77 6.86 -23.50
CA LEU A 230 -2.87 5.97 -24.65
C LEU A 230 -1.51 5.26 -24.78
N THR A 231 -1.35 4.13 -24.12
CA THR A 231 -0.37 3.16 -24.54
C THR A 231 -0.94 2.52 -25.80
N ASP A 232 -0.55 3.06 -26.94
CA ASP A 232 -0.74 2.41 -28.22
C ASP A 232 -0.17 0.98 -28.10
N ALA A 233 -1.08 0.02 -28.00
CA ALA A 233 -0.80 -1.36 -28.27
C ALA A 233 -0.98 -1.56 -29.78
N ALA A 234 0.11 -1.44 -30.50
CA ALA A 234 0.24 -2.01 -31.83
C ALA A 234 0.91 -3.39 -31.73
#